data_ce72b192c763f5380fced8878d81da71
#
_entry.id   ce72b192c763f5380fced8878d81da71
#
_cell.length_a   1.000
_cell.length_b   1.000
_cell.length_c   1.000
_cell.angle_alpha   90.00
_cell.angle_beta   90.00
_cell.angle_gamma   90.00
#
_symmetry.space_group_name_H-M   'P 1'
#
loop_
_entity.id
_entity.type
_entity.pdbx_description
1 polymer ?
#
loop_
_entity_poly.entity_id
_entity_poly.type
_entity_poly.pdbx_seq_one_letter_code
_entity_poly.pdbx_strand_id
1 'polypeptide(L)'
;MTKPVLFSTRSSNTSEEGQLLVEQIWTGNDYRNFNYLIACPESGEALAIDPLEYDLCLATAKGKGWEIAQVLNTHHHHDHIGGNEGIVQATGARVLAHAEAKGQIPDMDEGLVAGDIVKVGKTVELEALDTPGHTMSHICLLSRSENAALFAGDTLFNAGAGHCKGGGHPDSLYNTFASQLAKLSDETLIYPGHDYIVNNLNFTLDREPDNSSATKLKSEIEKQDTNNALVTNLGLEKEINTFFRLQSSSVIATLRVSFPDLPEELDDQTVFLKLRELRNVW
;
A
#
# COMPACT_ATOMS: atom_id res chain seq x y z
N MET A 1 -18.92 1.61 -19.13
CA MET A 1 -17.65 1.78 -19.87
C MET A 1 -16.56 1.57 -18.83
N THR A 2 -15.89 0.43 -18.87
CA THR A 2 -14.78 0.10 -17.95
C THR A 2 -13.61 1.04 -18.27
N LYS A 3 -13.18 1.83 -17.28
CA LYS A 3 -11.97 2.64 -17.38
C LYS A 3 -10.76 1.71 -17.59
N PRO A 4 -9.74 2.11 -18.35
CA PRO A 4 -8.55 1.29 -18.56
C PRO A 4 -7.81 1.08 -17.24
N VAL A 5 -7.27 -0.13 -17.07
CA VAL A 5 -6.29 -0.43 -16.03
C VAL A 5 -5.06 0.45 -16.27
N LEU A 6 -4.68 1.25 -15.27
CA LEU A 6 -3.54 2.16 -15.37
C LEU A 6 -2.25 1.37 -15.17
N PHE A 7 -1.56 1.07 -16.26
CA PHE A 7 -0.15 0.69 -16.20
C PHE A 7 0.66 1.98 -15.98
N SER A 8 1.70 1.92 -15.13
CA SER A 8 2.62 3.06 -14.93
C SER A 8 3.29 3.43 -16.25
N THR A 9 2.60 4.25 -17.07
CA THR A 9 3.19 4.87 -18.24
C THR A 9 3.56 6.30 -17.89
N ARG A 10 4.81 6.67 -18.14
CA ARG A 10 5.31 8.05 -18.05
C ARG A 10 4.30 9.00 -18.67
N SER A 11 3.60 9.79 -17.86
CA SER A 11 2.77 10.89 -18.34
C SER A 11 3.65 12.14 -18.49
N SER A 12 3.77 12.61 -19.71
CA SER A 12 4.29 13.94 -20.03
C SER A 12 3.12 14.93 -20.15
N ASN A 13 3.27 16.10 -19.52
CA ASN A 13 2.48 17.33 -19.66
C ASN A 13 1.21 17.47 -18.81
N THR A 14 1.40 17.92 -17.59
CA THR A 14 0.50 18.83 -16.85
C THR A 14 1.35 19.83 -16.07
N SER A 15 0.81 21.00 -15.71
CA SER A 15 1.49 22.09 -15.00
C SER A 15 2.29 21.59 -13.78
N GLU A 16 3.53 22.04 -13.62
CA GLU A 16 4.48 21.55 -12.61
C GLU A 16 4.08 21.82 -11.15
N GLU A 17 3.11 22.67 -10.88
CA GLU A 17 2.62 22.98 -9.53
C GLU A 17 1.77 21.82 -8.99
N GLY A 18 2.26 21.17 -7.93
CA GLY A 18 1.55 20.08 -7.21
C GLY A 18 1.69 18.69 -7.82
N GLN A 19 2.53 18.50 -8.84
CA GLN A 19 2.77 17.19 -9.42
C GLN A 19 3.66 16.35 -8.50
N LEU A 20 3.20 15.13 -8.19
CA LEU A 20 3.95 14.12 -7.45
C LEU A 20 4.77 13.27 -8.43
N LEU A 21 6.09 13.23 -8.27
CA LEU A 21 6.94 12.28 -9.00
C LEU A 21 7.10 11.02 -8.17
N VAL A 22 6.59 9.90 -8.65
CA VAL A 22 6.67 8.60 -7.98
C VAL A 22 7.49 7.63 -8.82
N GLU A 23 8.47 7.00 -8.20
CA GLU A 23 9.14 5.83 -8.73
C GLU A 23 8.83 4.63 -7.88
N GLN A 24 8.14 3.65 -8.46
CA GLN A 24 7.89 2.35 -7.87
C GLN A 24 9.04 1.41 -8.26
N ILE A 25 9.79 0.94 -7.28
CA ILE A 25 10.97 0.11 -7.47
C ILE A 25 10.62 -1.33 -7.10
N TRP A 26 10.56 -2.21 -8.10
CA TRP A 26 10.46 -3.63 -7.88
C TRP A 26 11.81 -4.19 -7.42
N THR A 27 11.84 -4.79 -6.23
CA THR A 27 13.10 -5.27 -5.63
C THR A 27 13.56 -6.61 -6.18
N GLY A 28 12.63 -7.45 -6.66
CA GLY A 28 12.93 -8.80 -7.15
C GLY A 28 13.37 -9.79 -6.06
N ASN A 29 13.24 -9.43 -4.79
CA ASN A 29 13.57 -10.29 -3.66
C ASN A 29 12.45 -11.29 -3.32
N ASP A 30 12.72 -12.24 -2.42
CA ASP A 30 11.76 -13.28 -2.02
C ASP A 30 10.53 -12.74 -1.28
N TYR A 31 10.64 -11.57 -0.62
CA TYR A 31 9.53 -10.88 0.02
C TYR A 31 8.61 -10.21 -0.99
N ARG A 32 9.07 -9.98 -2.24
CA ARG A 32 8.34 -9.28 -3.30
C ARG A 32 8.01 -7.82 -2.93
N ASN A 33 8.92 -7.14 -2.23
CA ASN A 33 8.73 -5.75 -1.83
C ASN A 33 8.70 -4.80 -3.03
N PHE A 34 7.93 -3.74 -2.87
CA PHE A 34 8.15 -2.48 -3.55
C PHE A 34 8.83 -1.48 -2.61
N ASN A 35 9.88 -0.82 -3.09
CA ASN A 35 10.38 0.39 -2.49
C ASN A 35 9.90 1.58 -3.31
N TYR A 36 9.73 2.74 -2.69
CA TYR A 36 9.27 3.92 -3.42
C TYR A 36 10.20 5.10 -3.21
N LEU A 37 10.36 5.91 -4.27
CA LEU A 37 10.90 7.24 -4.16
C LEU A 37 9.82 8.24 -4.59
N ILE A 38 9.60 9.24 -3.74
CA ILE A 38 8.69 10.34 -4.00
C ILE A 38 9.54 11.60 -4.08
N ALA A 39 9.55 12.29 -5.22
CA ALA A 39 10.39 13.45 -5.41
C ALA A 39 9.60 14.71 -5.72
N CYS A 40 10.11 15.82 -5.22
CA CYS A 40 9.65 17.15 -5.57
C CYS A 40 10.18 17.56 -6.95
N PRO A 41 9.33 17.89 -7.92
CA PRO A 41 9.76 18.25 -9.28
C PRO A 41 10.61 19.53 -9.32
N GLU A 42 10.41 20.45 -8.36
CA GLU A 42 11.15 21.72 -8.36
C GLU A 42 12.55 21.61 -7.73
N SER A 43 12.71 20.80 -6.67
CA SER A 43 13.98 20.75 -5.94
C SER A 43 14.79 19.49 -6.22
N GLY A 44 14.15 18.41 -6.68
CA GLY A 44 14.79 17.10 -6.78
C GLY A 44 14.98 16.41 -5.43
N GLU A 45 14.53 17.03 -4.32
CA GLU A 45 14.53 16.40 -3.00
C GLU A 45 13.54 15.24 -2.99
N ALA A 46 13.94 14.12 -2.39
CA ALA A 46 13.16 12.89 -2.39
C ALA A 46 12.98 12.29 -0.99
N LEU A 47 11.84 11.62 -0.81
CA LEU A 47 11.50 10.73 0.28
C LEU A 47 11.61 9.29 -0.21
N ALA A 48 12.34 8.43 0.50
CA ALA A 48 12.32 6.99 0.28
C ALA A 48 11.32 6.34 1.25
N ILE A 49 10.38 5.52 0.72
CA ILE A 49 9.45 4.75 1.55
C ILE A 49 9.87 3.29 1.55
N ASP A 50 10.03 2.73 2.76
CA ASP A 50 10.37 1.33 3.03
C ASP A 50 11.57 0.83 2.21
N PRO A 51 12.75 1.49 2.26
CA PRO A 51 13.85 1.27 1.31
C PRO A 51 14.69 0.03 1.65
N LEU A 52 14.09 -1.17 1.67
CA LEU A 52 14.81 -2.41 1.99
C LEU A 52 16.06 -2.60 1.10
N GLU A 53 15.89 -2.44 -0.22
CA GLU A 53 16.96 -2.53 -1.20
C GLU A 53 17.61 -1.14 -1.40
N TYR A 54 18.29 -0.65 -0.37
CA TYR A 54 18.80 0.72 -0.32
C TYR A 54 19.74 1.07 -1.48
N ASP A 55 20.58 0.13 -1.94
CA ASP A 55 21.47 0.35 -3.09
C ASP A 55 20.69 0.64 -4.36
N LEU A 56 19.56 -0.06 -4.55
CA LEU A 56 18.67 0.15 -5.69
C LEU A 56 17.97 1.51 -5.61
N CYS A 57 17.54 1.91 -4.40
CA CYS A 57 16.95 3.22 -4.14
C CYS A 57 17.97 4.34 -4.46
N LEU A 58 19.20 4.23 -3.95
CA LEU A 58 20.28 5.20 -4.20
C LEU A 58 20.63 5.30 -5.69
N ALA A 59 20.76 4.16 -6.37
CA ALA A 59 21.06 4.13 -7.80
C ALA A 59 19.95 4.77 -8.63
N THR A 60 18.69 4.50 -8.28
CA THR A 60 17.50 5.07 -8.93
C THR A 60 17.44 6.58 -8.74
N ALA A 61 17.57 7.06 -7.49
CA ALA A 61 17.60 8.49 -7.18
C ALA A 61 18.71 9.21 -7.95
N LYS A 62 19.94 8.67 -7.92
CA LYS A 62 21.07 9.22 -8.68
C LYS A 62 20.80 9.28 -10.18
N GLY A 63 20.21 8.22 -10.75
CA GLY A 63 19.89 8.17 -12.18
C GLY A 63 18.86 9.21 -12.62
N LYS A 64 18.00 9.66 -11.68
CA LYS A 64 16.98 10.69 -11.90
C LYS A 64 17.44 12.10 -11.48
N GLY A 65 18.62 12.23 -10.88
CA GLY A 65 19.11 13.49 -10.33
C GLY A 65 18.37 13.92 -9.07
N TRP A 66 17.86 12.95 -8.28
CA TRP A 66 17.17 13.20 -7.03
C TRP A 66 18.10 13.01 -5.82
N GLU A 67 17.83 13.73 -4.74
CA GLU A 67 18.55 13.65 -3.47
C GLU A 67 17.62 13.12 -2.38
N ILE A 68 17.90 11.93 -1.83
CA ILE A 68 17.11 11.35 -0.74
C ILE A 68 17.45 12.09 0.55
N ALA A 69 16.52 12.90 1.04
CA ALA A 69 16.66 13.68 2.27
C ALA A 69 15.90 13.05 3.46
N GLN A 70 14.95 12.16 3.17
CA GLN A 70 14.09 11.54 4.17
C GLN A 70 13.86 10.07 3.82
N VAL A 71 13.74 9.25 4.86
CA VAL A 71 13.21 7.87 4.82
C VAL A 71 11.93 7.85 5.63
N LEU A 72 10.89 7.23 5.13
CA LEU A 72 9.70 6.91 5.92
C LEU A 72 9.51 5.40 5.93
N ASN A 73 9.30 4.85 7.13
CA ASN A 73 8.86 3.48 7.26
C ASN A 73 7.37 3.44 7.60
N THR A 74 6.62 2.70 6.80
CA THR A 74 5.17 2.49 7.03
C THR A 74 4.95 1.73 8.33
N HIS A 75 5.84 0.79 8.67
CA HIS A 75 5.83 0.02 9.91
C HIS A 75 7.20 -0.62 10.20
N HIS A 76 7.33 -1.33 11.31
CA HIS A 76 8.60 -1.77 11.87
C HIS A 76 9.09 -3.16 11.40
N HIS A 77 8.43 -3.84 10.48
CA HIS A 77 8.90 -5.15 10.02
C HIS A 77 10.23 -5.03 9.29
N HIS A 78 11.07 -6.05 9.46
CA HIS A 78 12.46 -6.04 8.98
C HIS A 78 12.58 -5.77 7.48
N ASP A 79 11.68 -6.30 6.69
CA ASP A 79 11.65 -6.13 5.23
C ASP A 79 11.16 -4.76 4.75
N HIS A 80 10.87 -3.83 5.68
CA HIS A 80 10.57 -2.41 5.39
C HIS A 80 11.66 -1.48 5.94
N ILE A 81 12.33 -1.88 7.02
CA ILE A 81 13.33 -1.02 7.70
C ILE A 81 14.78 -1.40 7.40
N GLY A 82 15.02 -2.59 6.82
CA GLY A 82 16.35 -3.18 6.70
C GLY A 82 17.37 -2.36 5.91
N GLY A 83 16.93 -1.46 5.03
CA GLY A 83 17.81 -0.58 4.25
C GLY A 83 18.01 0.82 4.83
N ASN A 84 17.36 1.17 5.95
CA ASN A 84 17.45 2.52 6.54
C ASN A 84 18.88 2.95 6.77
N GLU A 85 19.67 2.11 7.46
CA GLU A 85 21.06 2.41 7.77
C GLU A 85 21.89 2.74 6.52
N GLY A 86 21.71 1.98 5.43
CA GLY A 86 22.40 2.21 4.17
C GLY A 86 22.05 3.56 3.54
N ILE A 87 20.75 3.93 3.52
CA ILE A 87 20.34 5.26 3.04
C ILE A 87 20.91 6.36 3.94
N VAL A 88 20.77 6.25 5.26
CA VAL A 88 21.23 7.28 6.21
C VAL A 88 22.74 7.48 6.11
N GLN A 89 23.53 6.41 6.05
CA GLN A 89 24.97 6.51 5.89
C GLN A 89 25.39 7.18 4.57
N ALA A 90 24.65 6.92 3.49
CA ALA A 90 24.98 7.47 2.18
C ALA A 90 24.54 8.93 1.99
N THR A 91 23.44 9.36 2.63
CA THR A 91 22.77 10.63 2.33
C THR A 91 22.61 11.57 3.52
N GLY A 92 22.66 11.07 4.74
CA GLY A 92 22.29 11.82 5.94
C GLY A 92 20.77 12.02 6.09
N ALA A 93 19.96 11.23 5.38
CA ALA A 93 18.51 11.31 5.43
C ALA A 93 17.95 11.11 6.84
N ARG A 94 16.88 11.83 7.19
CA ARG A 94 16.15 11.67 8.45
C ARG A 94 15.18 10.48 8.32
N VAL A 95 15.01 9.73 9.41
CA VAL A 95 14.10 8.58 9.49
C VAL A 95 12.80 8.98 10.19
N LEU A 96 11.68 8.84 9.49
CA LEU A 96 10.33 9.12 9.94
C LEU A 96 9.53 7.82 10.03
N ALA A 97 8.69 7.69 11.04
CA ALA A 97 7.74 6.58 11.15
C ALA A 97 6.61 6.95 12.13
N HIS A 98 5.65 6.04 12.35
CA HIS A 98 4.63 6.24 13.37
C HIS A 98 5.23 6.49 14.75
N ALA A 99 4.70 7.44 15.52
CA ALA A 99 5.27 7.84 16.82
C ALA A 99 5.41 6.65 17.81
N GLU A 100 4.46 5.71 17.78
CA GLU A 100 4.50 4.51 18.62
C GLU A 100 5.48 3.42 18.13
N ALA A 101 6.10 3.59 16.95
CA ALA A 101 7.17 2.70 16.48
C ALA A 101 8.54 3.02 17.11
N LYS A 102 8.62 4.05 17.98
CA LYS A 102 9.84 4.44 18.66
C LYS A 102 10.40 3.28 19.48
N GLY A 103 11.67 2.95 19.22
CA GLY A 103 12.35 1.80 19.84
C GLY A 103 12.17 0.48 19.09
N GLN A 104 11.29 0.42 18.10
CA GLN A 104 11.16 -0.70 17.17
C GLN A 104 11.89 -0.42 15.85
N ILE A 105 11.98 0.86 15.46
CA ILE A 105 12.74 1.31 14.30
C ILE A 105 14.03 1.99 14.81
N PRO A 106 15.21 1.45 14.47
CA PRO A 106 16.50 2.05 14.87
C PRO A 106 16.64 3.46 14.29
N ASP A 107 17.27 4.35 15.07
CA ASP A 107 17.66 5.71 14.67
C ASP A 107 16.51 6.57 14.10
N MET A 108 15.28 6.30 14.54
CA MET A 108 14.12 7.09 14.18
C MET A 108 14.23 8.52 14.72
N ASP A 109 14.28 9.51 13.82
CA ASP A 109 14.42 10.94 14.14
C ASP A 109 13.08 11.57 14.52
N GLU A 110 11.99 11.21 13.82
CA GLU A 110 10.70 11.84 13.97
C GLU A 110 9.55 10.84 14.02
N GLY A 111 8.70 11.01 15.03
CA GLY A 111 7.46 10.24 15.19
C GLY A 111 6.26 11.01 14.63
N LEU A 112 5.55 10.40 13.69
CA LEU A 112 4.36 10.95 13.06
C LEU A 112 3.08 10.44 13.73
N VAL A 113 2.05 11.29 13.75
CA VAL A 113 0.68 10.95 14.17
C VAL A 113 -0.30 11.28 13.03
N ALA A 114 -1.55 10.83 13.16
CA ALA A 114 -2.59 11.10 12.17
C ALA A 114 -2.75 12.61 11.91
N GLY A 115 -2.73 12.99 10.64
CA GLY A 115 -2.89 14.39 10.18
C GLY A 115 -1.58 15.18 10.07
N ASP A 116 -0.45 14.63 10.51
CA ASP A 116 0.86 15.26 10.25
C ASP A 116 1.14 15.32 8.76
N ILE A 117 1.83 16.38 8.34
CA ILE A 117 2.19 16.60 6.94
C ILE A 117 3.69 16.41 6.73
N VAL A 118 4.04 15.36 6.01
CA VAL A 118 5.40 15.13 5.53
C VAL A 118 5.63 15.99 4.28
N LYS A 119 6.57 16.92 4.36
CA LYS A 119 6.95 17.77 3.23
C LYS A 119 8.16 17.19 2.53
N VAL A 120 8.08 17.07 1.20
CA VAL A 120 9.20 16.66 0.35
C VAL A 120 9.56 17.81 -0.58
N GLY A 121 10.71 18.40 -0.36
CA GLY A 121 11.14 19.59 -1.06
C GLY A 121 10.17 20.77 -0.87
N LYS A 122 9.84 21.44 -1.97
CA LYS A 122 9.08 22.70 -1.94
C LYS A 122 7.57 22.54 -2.13
N THR A 123 7.14 21.52 -2.89
CA THR A 123 5.78 21.47 -3.45
C THR A 123 5.04 20.17 -3.12
N VAL A 124 5.71 19.15 -2.59
CA VAL A 124 5.06 17.87 -2.28
C VAL A 124 4.70 17.81 -0.79
N GLU A 125 3.44 17.52 -0.53
CA GLU A 125 2.87 17.33 0.82
C GLU A 125 2.13 16.00 0.89
N LEU A 126 2.43 15.19 1.91
CA LEU A 126 1.85 13.89 2.16
C LEU A 126 1.27 13.86 3.58
N GLU A 127 -0.02 13.59 3.69
CA GLU A 127 -0.70 13.46 4.98
C GLU A 127 -0.47 12.07 5.56
N ALA A 128 -0.04 12.02 6.82
CA ALA A 128 0.08 10.81 7.59
C ALA A 128 -1.29 10.31 8.05
N LEU A 129 -1.65 9.08 7.71
CA LEU A 129 -2.85 8.39 8.19
C LEU A 129 -2.43 7.31 9.19
N ASP A 130 -2.92 7.40 10.43
CA ASP A 130 -2.77 6.31 11.40
C ASP A 130 -3.64 5.14 10.97
N THR A 131 -3.03 4.03 10.61
CA THR A 131 -3.68 2.87 9.99
C THR A 131 -3.37 1.56 10.73
N PRO A 132 -3.72 1.45 12.02
CA PRO A 132 -3.46 0.25 12.81
C PRO A 132 -4.18 -0.97 12.23
N GLY A 133 -3.52 -2.12 12.32
CA GLY A 133 -4.12 -3.38 11.88
C GLY A 133 -3.11 -4.44 11.49
N HIS A 134 -2.30 -4.22 10.47
CA HIS A 134 -1.17 -5.09 10.12
C HIS A 134 -0.12 -5.10 11.24
N THR A 135 0.28 -3.91 11.67
CA THR A 135 0.89 -3.64 12.99
C THR A 135 0.07 -2.56 13.68
N MET A 136 0.25 -2.37 14.99
CA MET A 136 -0.49 -1.32 15.71
C MET A 136 0.12 0.07 15.49
N SER A 137 1.39 0.14 15.13
CA SER A 137 2.12 1.37 14.78
C SER A 137 2.34 1.48 13.26
N HIS A 138 1.29 1.24 12.46
CA HIS A 138 1.33 1.36 11.00
C HIS A 138 0.84 2.74 10.55
N ILE A 139 1.52 3.31 9.56
CA ILE A 139 1.16 4.59 8.95
C ILE A 139 1.09 4.46 7.43
N CYS A 140 0.05 5.01 6.82
CA CYS A 140 -0.01 5.23 5.38
C CYS A 140 0.27 6.70 5.08
N LEU A 141 0.79 7.01 3.90
CA LEU A 141 0.90 8.38 3.41
C LEU A 141 -0.09 8.63 2.28
N LEU A 142 -0.84 9.71 2.39
CA LEU A 142 -1.82 10.15 1.39
C LEU A 142 -1.40 11.47 0.74
N SER A 143 -1.14 11.46 -0.55
CA SER A 143 -1.06 12.69 -1.34
C SER A 143 -2.46 13.13 -1.75
N ARG A 144 -2.80 14.39 -1.48
CA ARG A 144 -4.07 15.01 -1.91
C ARG A 144 -3.90 15.90 -3.14
N SER A 145 -2.81 15.69 -3.90
CA SER A 145 -2.60 16.34 -5.19
C SER A 145 -3.70 15.98 -6.20
N GLU A 146 -3.70 16.60 -7.38
CA GLU A 146 -4.68 16.34 -8.45
C GLU A 146 -4.80 14.85 -8.79
N ASN A 147 -3.69 14.09 -8.65
CA ASN A 147 -3.67 12.63 -8.72
C ASN A 147 -3.42 12.07 -7.31
N ALA A 148 -4.47 11.98 -6.50
CA ALA A 148 -4.38 11.45 -5.15
C ALA A 148 -3.74 10.06 -5.14
N ALA A 149 -2.79 9.83 -4.23
CA ALA A 149 -2.02 8.61 -4.13
C ALA A 149 -1.90 8.17 -2.67
N LEU A 150 -2.15 6.90 -2.39
CA LEU A 150 -1.98 6.27 -1.08
C LEU A 150 -0.80 5.30 -1.13
N PHE A 151 0.22 5.58 -0.32
CA PHE A 151 1.31 4.66 -0.04
C PHE A 151 0.90 3.83 1.17
N ALA A 152 0.41 2.63 0.88
CA ALA A 152 -0.41 1.86 1.80
C ALA A 152 0.40 0.88 2.68
N GLY A 153 1.70 0.72 2.43
CA GLY A 153 2.50 -0.31 3.09
C GLY A 153 1.79 -1.65 3.08
N ASP A 154 1.72 -2.29 4.24
CA ASP A 154 1.10 -3.59 4.41
C ASP A 154 -0.33 -3.55 4.95
N THR A 155 -0.95 -2.37 4.98
CA THR A 155 -2.38 -2.25 5.31
C THR A 155 -3.24 -2.71 4.15
N LEU A 156 -3.04 -2.16 2.94
CA LEU A 156 -3.81 -2.48 1.74
C LEU A 156 -2.89 -2.93 0.62
N PHE A 157 -3.09 -4.15 0.15
CA PHE A 157 -2.46 -4.69 -1.07
C PHE A 157 -3.43 -4.65 -2.24
N ASN A 158 -2.89 -4.69 -3.46
CA ASN A 158 -3.73 -4.91 -4.63
C ASN A 158 -4.51 -6.22 -4.48
N ALA A 159 -5.84 -6.11 -4.56
CA ALA A 159 -6.81 -7.18 -4.34
C ALA A 159 -6.72 -7.89 -2.96
N GLY A 160 -6.13 -7.26 -1.94
CA GLY A 160 -5.93 -7.92 -0.65
C GLY A 160 -5.71 -6.97 0.52
N ALA A 161 -5.47 -7.54 1.69
CA ALA A 161 -5.17 -6.85 2.94
C ALA A 161 -4.03 -7.53 3.68
N GLY A 162 -3.28 -6.78 4.47
CA GLY A 162 -2.20 -7.29 5.31
C GLY A 162 -2.67 -8.31 6.34
N HIS A 163 -1.79 -9.21 6.76
CA HIS A 163 -2.06 -10.07 7.92
C HIS A 163 -1.82 -9.30 9.23
N CYS A 164 -2.27 -9.86 10.36
CA CYS A 164 -2.11 -9.22 11.67
C CYS A 164 -1.23 -10.04 12.63
N LYS A 165 -0.46 -11.03 12.11
CA LYS A 165 0.32 -11.96 12.95
C LYS A 165 1.59 -11.34 13.55
N GLY A 166 2.08 -10.26 12.99
CA GLY A 166 3.33 -9.59 13.38
C GLY A 166 3.13 -8.35 14.25
N GLY A 167 2.26 -8.41 15.27
CA GLY A 167 2.02 -7.29 16.18
C GLY A 167 0.80 -6.44 15.85
N GLY A 168 -0.12 -6.97 15.02
CA GLY A 168 -1.36 -6.31 14.63
C GLY A 168 -2.62 -6.88 15.26
N HIS A 169 -3.77 -6.33 14.86
CA HIS A 169 -5.08 -6.77 15.31
C HIS A 169 -6.12 -6.69 14.19
N PRO A 170 -6.86 -7.77 13.88
CA PRO A 170 -7.78 -7.81 12.75
C PRO A 170 -8.98 -6.85 12.88
N ASP A 171 -9.48 -6.60 14.10
CA ASP A 171 -10.55 -5.60 14.29
C ASP A 171 -10.05 -4.17 14.01
N SER A 172 -8.80 -3.87 14.37
CA SER A 172 -8.18 -2.58 14.04
C SER A 172 -8.01 -2.44 12.53
N LEU A 173 -7.60 -3.52 11.83
CA LEU A 173 -7.50 -3.53 10.38
C LEU A 173 -8.87 -3.29 9.72
N TYR A 174 -9.92 -3.97 10.20
CA TYR A 174 -11.29 -3.70 9.75
C TYR A 174 -11.68 -2.23 9.93
N ASN A 175 -11.45 -1.67 11.11
CA ASN A 175 -11.76 -0.28 11.39
C ASN A 175 -11.00 0.68 10.46
N THR A 176 -9.72 0.42 10.18
CA THR A 176 -8.93 1.17 9.20
C THR A 176 -9.56 1.11 7.80
N PHE A 177 -9.95 -0.07 7.33
CA PHE A 177 -10.63 -0.22 6.04
C PHE A 177 -11.97 0.52 6.01
N ALA A 178 -12.85 0.29 6.98
CA ALA A 178 -14.21 0.81 7.00
C ALA A 178 -14.29 2.33 7.27
N SER A 179 -13.45 2.84 8.19
CA SER A 179 -13.53 4.23 8.64
C SER A 179 -12.66 5.21 7.85
N GLN A 180 -11.59 4.72 7.22
CA GLN A 180 -10.64 5.56 6.50
C GLN A 180 -10.55 5.19 5.01
N LEU A 181 -10.06 3.97 4.68
CA LEU A 181 -9.74 3.63 3.29
C LEU A 181 -10.97 3.64 2.39
N ALA A 182 -12.10 3.04 2.81
CA ALA A 182 -13.33 2.99 2.02
C ALA A 182 -13.91 4.37 1.67
N LYS A 183 -13.51 5.43 2.42
CA LYS A 183 -13.99 6.81 2.25
C LYS A 183 -13.10 7.66 1.33
N LEU A 184 -11.93 7.17 0.95
CA LEU A 184 -11.09 7.84 -0.03
C LEU A 184 -11.75 7.87 -1.41
N SER A 185 -11.32 8.81 -2.25
CA SER A 185 -11.79 8.90 -3.64
C SER A 185 -11.48 7.62 -4.41
N ASP A 186 -12.41 7.18 -5.24
CA ASP A 186 -12.21 6.02 -6.14
C ASP A 186 -11.04 6.21 -7.10
N GLU A 187 -10.65 7.45 -7.40
CA GLU A 187 -9.50 7.79 -8.25
C GLU A 187 -8.15 7.70 -7.50
N THR A 188 -8.14 7.52 -6.16
CA THR A 188 -6.90 7.43 -5.38
C THR A 188 -6.06 6.24 -5.86
N LEU A 189 -4.84 6.50 -6.32
CA LEU A 189 -3.89 5.47 -6.73
C LEU A 189 -3.36 4.71 -5.51
N ILE A 190 -3.19 3.40 -5.64
CA ILE A 190 -2.77 2.52 -4.53
C ILE A 190 -1.36 1.99 -4.80
N TYR A 191 -0.45 2.28 -3.87
CA TYR A 191 0.94 1.86 -3.85
C TYR A 191 1.20 0.97 -2.63
N PRO A 192 1.11 -0.38 -2.77
CA PRO A 192 1.26 -1.33 -1.66
C PRO A 192 2.73 -1.62 -1.32
N GLY A 193 2.99 -2.22 -0.14
CA GLY A 193 4.33 -2.65 0.25
C GLY A 193 4.87 -3.84 -0.57
N HIS A 194 3.99 -4.70 -1.11
CA HIS A 194 4.37 -5.92 -1.81
C HIS A 194 3.55 -6.20 -3.06
N ASP A 195 4.16 -6.90 -4.02
CA ASP A 195 3.49 -7.45 -5.21
C ASP A 195 2.86 -8.82 -4.92
N TYR A 196 1.72 -8.81 -4.28
CA TYR A 196 0.94 -10.02 -4.02
C TYR A 196 -0.31 -10.16 -4.90
N ILE A 197 -0.44 -9.32 -5.94
CA ILE A 197 -1.68 -9.19 -6.71
C ILE A 197 -2.20 -10.50 -7.30
N VAL A 198 -1.33 -11.33 -7.89
CA VAL A 198 -1.74 -12.62 -8.49
C VAL A 198 -2.30 -13.56 -7.42
N ASN A 199 -1.61 -13.66 -6.28
CA ASN A 199 -2.04 -14.50 -5.16
C ASN A 199 -3.34 -13.98 -4.54
N ASN A 200 -3.47 -12.66 -4.40
CA ASN A 200 -4.66 -12.02 -3.86
C ASN A 200 -5.88 -12.19 -4.80
N LEU A 201 -5.69 -12.06 -6.12
CA LEU A 201 -6.75 -12.31 -7.11
C LEU A 201 -7.19 -13.79 -7.08
N ASN A 202 -6.27 -14.73 -6.86
CA ASN A 202 -6.62 -16.14 -6.68
C ASN A 202 -7.50 -16.33 -5.44
N PHE A 203 -7.19 -15.66 -4.32
CA PHE A 203 -8.04 -15.68 -3.13
C PHE A 203 -9.40 -15.03 -3.40
N THR A 204 -9.43 -13.88 -4.09
CA THR A 204 -10.70 -13.25 -4.49
C THR A 204 -11.57 -14.21 -5.29
N LEU A 205 -11.02 -14.86 -6.30
CA LEU A 205 -11.79 -15.78 -7.18
C LEU A 205 -12.17 -17.10 -6.47
N ASP A 206 -11.45 -17.50 -5.44
CA ASP A 206 -11.84 -18.61 -4.58
C ASP A 206 -13.03 -18.24 -3.67
N ARG A 207 -13.13 -16.97 -3.23
CA ARG A 207 -14.23 -16.46 -2.39
C ARG A 207 -15.40 -15.91 -3.20
N GLU A 208 -15.15 -15.41 -4.39
CA GLU A 208 -16.12 -14.77 -5.28
C GLU A 208 -15.86 -15.25 -6.72
N PRO A 209 -16.20 -16.51 -7.06
CA PRO A 209 -15.86 -17.11 -8.35
C PRO A 209 -16.56 -16.45 -9.56
N ASP A 210 -17.61 -15.68 -9.33
CA ASP A 210 -18.35 -14.90 -10.31
C ASP A 210 -17.84 -13.46 -10.49
N ASN A 211 -16.73 -13.08 -9.83
CA ASN A 211 -16.13 -11.76 -9.97
C ASN A 211 -15.44 -11.59 -11.33
N SER A 212 -16.18 -10.98 -12.28
CA SER A 212 -15.71 -10.76 -13.65
C SER A 212 -14.55 -9.76 -13.74
N SER A 213 -14.52 -8.73 -12.87
CA SER A 213 -13.44 -7.74 -12.83
C SER A 213 -12.13 -8.39 -12.38
N ALA A 214 -12.15 -9.22 -11.34
CA ALA A 214 -10.99 -9.96 -10.87
C ALA A 214 -10.49 -10.98 -11.91
N THR A 215 -11.42 -11.70 -12.58
CA THR A 215 -11.08 -12.65 -13.66
C THR A 215 -10.38 -11.94 -14.82
N LYS A 216 -10.93 -10.81 -15.26
CA LYS A 216 -10.35 -10.00 -16.33
C LYS A 216 -8.96 -9.51 -15.96
N LEU A 217 -8.83 -8.86 -14.79
CA LEU A 217 -7.54 -8.33 -14.34
C LEU A 217 -6.48 -9.42 -14.23
N LYS A 218 -6.82 -10.58 -13.66
CA LYS A 218 -5.88 -11.72 -13.56
C LYS A 218 -5.34 -12.13 -14.93
N SER A 219 -6.20 -12.23 -15.95
CA SER A 219 -5.79 -12.60 -17.31
C SER A 219 -4.89 -11.56 -18.00
N GLU A 220 -4.98 -10.29 -17.58
CA GLU A 220 -4.15 -9.19 -18.08
C GLU A 220 -2.77 -9.19 -17.42
N ILE A 221 -2.73 -9.44 -16.09
CA ILE A 221 -1.48 -9.42 -15.30
C ILE A 221 -0.57 -10.61 -15.63
N GLU A 222 -1.11 -11.79 -15.93
CA GLU A 222 -0.32 -12.96 -16.32
C GLU A 222 0.56 -12.71 -17.55
N LYS A 223 0.31 -11.64 -18.31
CA LYS A 223 1.06 -11.22 -19.50
C LYS A 223 1.97 -10.02 -19.23
N GLN A 224 2.01 -9.53 -17.99
CA GLN A 224 2.69 -8.29 -17.64
C GLN A 224 4.19 -8.50 -17.41
N ASP A 225 4.99 -7.50 -17.81
CA ASP A 225 6.39 -7.36 -17.40
C ASP A 225 6.45 -6.92 -15.93
N THR A 226 7.13 -7.68 -15.07
CA THR A 226 7.29 -7.38 -13.64
C THR A 226 7.98 -6.04 -13.36
N ASN A 227 8.74 -5.50 -14.33
CA ASN A 227 9.36 -4.18 -14.23
C ASN A 227 8.37 -3.01 -14.42
N ASN A 228 7.13 -3.31 -14.83
CA ASN A 228 6.04 -2.35 -14.95
C ASN A 228 4.87 -2.82 -14.08
N ALA A 229 5.07 -2.83 -12.77
CA ALA A 229 4.05 -3.27 -11.84
C ALA A 229 2.79 -2.39 -11.95
N LEU A 230 1.64 -3.06 -11.89
CA LEU A 230 0.34 -2.42 -11.95
C LEU A 230 0.16 -1.47 -10.77
N VAL A 231 -0.30 -0.26 -11.05
CA VAL A 231 -0.86 0.65 -10.05
C VAL A 231 -2.38 0.63 -10.19
N THR A 232 -3.09 0.16 -9.18
CA THR A 232 -4.55 0.21 -9.15
C THR A 232 -5.04 1.54 -8.61
N ASN A 233 -6.34 1.78 -8.66
CA ASN A 233 -6.99 2.83 -7.89
C ASN A 233 -8.04 2.21 -6.95
N LEU A 234 -8.50 2.99 -5.98
CA LEU A 234 -9.44 2.49 -4.98
C LEU A 234 -10.77 2.01 -5.61
N GLY A 235 -11.23 2.64 -6.68
CA GLY A 235 -12.42 2.19 -7.42
C GLY A 235 -12.27 0.78 -7.95
N LEU A 236 -11.11 0.46 -8.55
CA LEU A 236 -10.80 -0.90 -8.98
C LEU A 236 -10.68 -1.85 -7.78
N GLU A 237 -10.01 -1.43 -6.69
CA GLU A 237 -9.91 -2.23 -5.48
C GLU A 237 -11.30 -2.59 -4.93
N LYS A 238 -12.26 -1.67 -4.91
CA LYS A 238 -13.66 -1.95 -4.51
C LYS A 238 -14.35 -2.98 -5.41
N GLU A 239 -13.88 -3.17 -6.64
CA GLU A 239 -14.40 -4.20 -7.55
C GLU A 239 -13.75 -5.57 -7.38
N ILE A 240 -12.45 -5.62 -7.04
CA ILE A 240 -11.64 -6.85 -7.09
C ILE A 240 -11.19 -7.38 -5.74
N ASN A 241 -11.26 -6.58 -4.68
CA ASN A 241 -10.71 -6.91 -3.36
C ASN A 241 -11.84 -7.35 -2.43
N THR A 242 -11.84 -8.61 -2.01
CA THR A 242 -12.87 -9.18 -1.12
C THR A 242 -13.03 -8.40 0.19
N PHE A 243 -11.98 -7.75 0.68
CA PHE A 243 -12.02 -6.95 1.91
C PHE A 243 -12.77 -5.62 1.78
N PHE A 244 -13.14 -5.21 0.56
CA PHE A 244 -14.10 -4.12 0.29
C PHE A 244 -15.48 -4.65 -0.15
N ARG A 245 -15.63 -5.97 -0.41
CA ARG A 245 -16.84 -6.57 -0.99
C ARG A 245 -17.65 -7.36 0.04
N LEU A 246 -17.74 -6.82 1.24
CA LEU A 246 -18.27 -7.50 2.42
C LEU A 246 -19.78 -7.84 2.30
N GLN A 247 -20.51 -7.16 1.41
CA GLN A 247 -21.93 -7.40 1.12
C GLN A 247 -22.15 -8.30 -0.12
N SER A 248 -21.08 -8.81 -0.74
CA SER A 248 -21.23 -9.71 -1.89
C SER A 248 -21.88 -11.02 -1.47
N SER A 249 -22.98 -11.38 -2.13
CA SER A 249 -23.70 -12.63 -1.87
C SER A 249 -22.83 -13.86 -2.12
N SER A 250 -21.95 -13.81 -3.11
CA SER A 250 -20.99 -14.87 -3.44
C SER A 250 -19.95 -15.03 -2.33
N VAL A 251 -19.38 -13.94 -1.84
CA VAL A 251 -18.45 -13.94 -0.68
C VAL A 251 -19.14 -14.54 0.55
N ILE A 252 -20.33 -14.07 0.89
CA ILE A 252 -21.09 -14.55 2.05
C ILE A 252 -21.42 -16.06 1.91
N ALA A 253 -21.82 -16.49 0.71
CA ALA A 253 -22.13 -17.90 0.46
C ALA A 253 -20.89 -18.81 0.67
N THR A 254 -19.73 -18.41 0.16
CA THR A 254 -18.48 -19.18 0.32
C THR A 254 -17.96 -19.16 1.76
N LEU A 255 -18.17 -18.05 2.50
CA LEU A 255 -17.88 -18.01 3.94
C LEU A 255 -18.72 -18.99 4.74
N ARG A 256 -20.03 -19.13 4.42
CA ARG A 256 -20.92 -20.08 5.10
C ARG A 256 -20.53 -21.53 4.86
N VAL A 257 -19.94 -21.85 3.71
CA VAL A 257 -19.37 -23.19 3.47
C VAL A 257 -18.15 -23.44 4.37
N SER A 258 -17.32 -22.43 4.56
CA SER A 258 -16.12 -22.52 5.40
C SER A 258 -16.42 -22.48 6.91
N PHE A 259 -17.49 -21.78 7.29
CA PHE A 259 -17.95 -21.57 8.68
C PHE A 259 -19.46 -21.84 8.80
N PRO A 260 -19.88 -23.12 8.94
CA PRO A 260 -21.31 -23.49 8.96
C PRO A 260 -22.13 -22.88 10.11
N ASP A 261 -21.44 -22.52 11.20
CA ASP A 261 -22.07 -21.99 12.43
C ASP A 261 -22.24 -20.45 12.41
N LEU A 262 -21.97 -19.78 11.27
CA LEU A 262 -22.19 -18.34 11.16
C LEU A 262 -23.68 -17.98 11.32
N PRO A 263 -23.99 -16.85 12.00
CA PRO A 263 -25.38 -16.40 12.17
C PRO A 263 -26.06 -16.11 10.83
N GLU A 264 -27.38 -16.10 10.80
CA GLU A 264 -28.17 -15.86 9.58
C GLU A 264 -27.90 -14.47 9.01
N GLU A 265 -27.79 -13.44 9.85
CA GLU A 265 -27.41 -12.10 9.49
C GLU A 265 -25.94 -11.86 9.84
N LEU A 266 -25.16 -11.35 8.90
CA LEU A 266 -23.74 -11.00 9.06
C LEU A 266 -23.56 -9.50 8.89
N ASP A 267 -22.89 -8.89 9.84
CA ASP A 267 -22.38 -7.53 9.67
C ASP A 267 -21.03 -7.54 8.92
N ASP A 268 -20.65 -6.38 8.41
CA ASP A 268 -19.42 -6.20 7.64
C ASP A 268 -18.17 -6.61 8.44
N GLN A 269 -18.15 -6.31 9.73
CA GLN A 269 -17.02 -6.66 10.57
C GLN A 269 -16.84 -8.17 10.66
N THR A 270 -17.91 -8.92 10.90
CA THR A 270 -17.88 -10.39 10.94
C THR A 270 -17.38 -10.96 9.62
N VAL A 271 -17.87 -10.46 8.48
CA VAL A 271 -17.43 -10.91 7.14
C VAL A 271 -15.93 -10.63 6.96
N PHE A 272 -15.47 -9.42 7.26
CA PHE A 272 -14.07 -9.05 7.17
C PHE A 272 -13.16 -9.94 8.02
N LEU A 273 -13.51 -10.14 9.29
CA LEU A 273 -12.73 -10.96 10.22
C LEU A 273 -12.65 -12.42 9.76
N LYS A 274 -13.74 -12.96 9.22
CA LYS A 274 -13.76 -14.34 8.70
C LYS A 274 -12.97 -14.46 7.40
N LEU A 275 -13.01 -13.48 6.52
CA LEU A 275 -12.11 -13.41 5.35
C LEU A 275 -10.63 -13.36 5.78
N ARG A 276 -10.30 -12.57 6.80
CA ARG A 276 -8.93 -12.47 7.31
C ARG A 276 -8.46 -13.79 7.95
N GLU A 277 -9.34 -14.46 8.70
CA GLU A 277 -9.08 -15.78 9.27
C GLU A 277 -8.76 -16.81 8.16
N LEU A 278 -9.59 -16.90 7.11
CA LEU A 278 -9.35 -17.78 5.97
C LEU A 278 -8.05 -17.44 5.24
N ARG A 279 -7.81 -16.16 4.97
CA ARG A 279 -6.61 -15.74 4.23
C ARG A 279 -5.30 -16.05 4.98
N ASN A 280 -5.37 -16.27 6.30
CA ASN A 280 -4.22 -16.64 7.12
C ASN A 280 -3.76 -18.09 6.94
N VAL A 281 -4.62 -18.95 6.40
CA VAL A 281 -4.39 -20.41 6.25
C VAL A 281 -4.55 -20.89 4.80
N TRP A 282 -4.92 -19.97 3.90
CA TRP A 282 -5.13 -20.21 2.47
C TRP A 282 -3.80 -20.17 1.63
#